data_6062ac37fce0b72ad2c3cb3c844fa6db
#
_entry.id   6062ac37fce0b72ad2c3cb3c844fa6db
#
_cell.length_a   1.000
_cell.length_b   1.000
_cell.length_c   1.000
_cell.angle_alpha   90.00
_cell.angle_beta   90.00
_cell.angle_gamma   90.00
#
_symmetry.space_group_name_H-M   'P 1'
#
loop_
_entity.id
_entity.type
_entity.pdbx_description
1 polymer ?
#
loop_
_entity_poly.entity_id
_entity_poly.type
_entity_poly.pdbx_seq_one_letter_code
_entity_poly.pdbx_strand_id
1 'polypeptide(L)'
;MILPYQELMERGLRGELVEPFDPDLVNPASIDIRIGNTNIYRGIECDITGRTVENPIYLEPGAFMLCSTLERLKVPLDCAMDLRLKSSRARAGYDHALAFWFDPGWDGIGTLEVKNIGYEMLPIYPGLRTGQIIYHRLTAVCDKPYAGRYQSASTVEGAKHGN
;
A
#
# COMPACT_ATOMS: atom_id res chain seq x y z
N MET A 1 -16.91 11.25 -4.29
CA MET A 1 -16.28 11.42 -5.64
C MET A 1 -14.82 10.99 -5.57
N ILE A 2 -14.30 10.34 -6.61
CA ILE A 2 -12.89 9.94 -6.69
C ILE A 2 -12.06 11.11 -7.21
N LEU A 3 -10.84 11.30 -6.70
CA LEU A 3 -9.94 12.35 -7.19
C LEU A 3 -9.45 12.01 -8.60
N PRO A 4 -9.58 12.90 -9.58
CA PRO A 4 -9.08 12.70 -10.94
C PRO A 4 -7.58 12.97 -11.04
N TYR A 5 -6.97 12.56 -12.17
CA TYR A 5 -5.54 12.69 -12.46
C TYR A 5 -4.97 14.08 -12.10
N GLN A 6 -5.62 15.15 -12.54
CA GLN A 6 -5.12 16.52 -12.34
C GLN A 6 -4.98 16.87 -10.85
N GLU A 7 -5.95 16.45 -10.05
CA GLU A 7 -5.94 16.70 -8.62
C GLU A 7 -4.97 15.79 -7.89
N LEU A 8 -4.83 14.53 -8.32
CA LEU A 8 -3.81 13.62 -7.80
C LEU A 8 -2.40 14.17 -8.05
N MET A 9 -2.14 14.71 -9.24
CA MET A 9 -0.88 15.36 -9.58
C MET A 9 -0.62 16.59 -8.72
N GLU A 10 -1.58 17.50 -8.62
CA GLU A 10 -1.45 18.74 -7.86
C GLU A 10 -1.19 18.47 -6.37
N ARG A 11 -2.01 17.63 -5.75
CA ARG A 11 -1.90 17.27 -4.32
C ARG A 11 -0.67 16.41 -4.04
N GLY A 12 -0.30 15.53 -4.96
CA GLY A 12 0.92 14.73 -4.86
C GLY A 12 2.18 15.60 -4.86
N LEU A 13 2.28 16.57 -5.77
CA LEU A 13 3.38 17.53 -5.82
C LEU A 13 3.49 18.40 -4.56
N ARG A 14 2.38 18.64 -3.85
CA ARG A 14 2.38 19.33 -2.55
C ARG A 14 2.73 18.40 -1.38
N GLY A 15 2.98 17.10 -1.63
CA GLY A 15 3.29 16.12 -0.59
C GLY A 15 2.12 15.74 0.30
N GLU A 16 0.88 15.92 -0.17
CA GLU A 16 -0.34 15.66 0.60
C GLU A 16 -0.83 14.21 0.55
N LEU A 17 -0.36 13.39 -0.41
CA LEU A 17 -0.92 12.08 -0.69
C LEU A 17 0.06 10.93 -0.40
N VAL A 18 1.24 10.96 -0.98
CA VAL A 18 2.29 9.92 -0.83
C VAL A 18 3.68 10.53 -0.81
N GLU A 19 4.64 9.83 -0.19
CA GLU A 19 6.04 10.25 -0.12
C GLU A 19 6.97 9.02 -0.18
N PRO A 20 7.95 8.93 -1.13
CA PRO A 20 8.18 9.91 -2.21
C PRO A 20 7.05 9.91 -3.25
N PHE A 21 6.71 11.08 -3.77
CA PHE A 21 5.77 11.21 -4.88
C PHE A 21 6.50 11.03 -6.22
N ASP A 22 5.97 10.16 -7.05
CA ASP A 22 6.48 9.88 -8.39
C ASP A 22 5.35 10.10 -9.41
N PRO A 23 5.43 11.13 -10.25
CA PRO A 23 4.41 11.42 -11.26
C PRO A 23 4.10 10.26 -12.22
N ASP A 24 5.10 9.39 -12.49
CA ASP A 24 4.95 8.24 -13.40
C ASP A 24 4.09 7.10 -12.80
N LEU A 25 3.76 7.21 -11.51
CA LEU A 25 2.86 6.28 -10.84
C LEU A 25 1.40 6.74 -10.85
N VAL A 26 1.12 7.96 -11.31
CA VAL A 26 -0.24 8.52 -11.31
C VAL A 26 -1.02 8.03 -12.53
N ASN A 27 -2.13 7.37 -12.25
CA ASN A 27 -3.11 6.90 -13.23
C ASN A 27 -4.30 7.89 -13.32
N PRO A 28 -5.25 7.72 -14.26
CA PRO A 28 -6.39 8.62 -14.39
C PRO A 28 -7.21 8.89 -13.13
N ALA A 29 -7.25 7.93 -12.18
CA ALA A 29 -8.02 8.05 -10.93
C ALA A 29 -7.38 7.29 -9.75
N SER A 30 -6.09 7.00 -9.80
CA SER A 30 -5.36 6.28 -8.74
C SER A 30 -3.87 6.58 -8.81
N ILE A 31 -3.13 6.22 -7.75
CA ILE A 31 -1.67 6.25 -7.72
C ILE A 31 -1.18 4.82 -7.46
N ASP A 32 -0.26 4.31 -8.28
CA ASP A 32 0.37 3.02 -8.04
C ASP A 32 1.24 3.11 -6.78
N ILE A 33 1.26 2.03 -6.01
CA ILE A 33 2.15 1.87 -4.87
C ILE A 33 3.04 0.64 -5.04
N ARG A 34 4.19 0.68 -4.37
CA ARG A 34 5.25 -0.32 -4.50
C ARG A 34 5.51 -1.04 -3.19
N ILE A 35 6.00 -2.27 -3.28
CA ILE A 35 6.51 -3.00 -2.12
C ILE A 35 7.79 -2.31 -1.62
N GLY A 36 7.88 -2.13 -0.31
CA GLY A 36 9.05 -1.60 0.38
C GLY A 36 10.06 -2.68 0.77
N ASN A 37 11.02 -2.28 1.60
CA ASN A 37 12.16 -3.13 1.95
C ASN A 37 11.87 -4.10 3.09
N THR A 38 11.00 -3.74 4.04
CA THR A 38 10.75 -4.52 5.26
C THR A 38 9.45 -5.27 5.15
N ASN A 39 9.49 -6.58 5.41
CA ASN A 39 8.33 -7.46 5.27
C ASN A 39 8.28 -8.44 6.45
N ILE A 40 7.15 -9.10 6.67
CA ILE A 40 7.02 -10.17 7.66
C ILE A 40 6.54 -11.43 6.93
N TYR A 41 7.37 -12.45 6.92
CA TYR A 41 7.06 -13.74 6.33
C TYR A 41 7.12 -14.85 7.40
N ARG A 42 6.05 -15.62 7.52
CA ARG A 42 5.91 -16.68 8.56
C ARG A 42 6.15 -16.15 9.98
N GLY A 43 5.75 -14.91 10.25
CA GLY A 43 5.92 -14.25 11.54
C GLY A 43 7.33 -13.73 11.83
N ILE A 44 8.25 -13.83 10.86
CA ILE A 44 9.63 -13.36 10.97
C ILE A 44 9.80 -12.11 10.08
N GLU A 45 10.31 -11.03 10.65
CA GLU A 45 10.69 -9.85 9.89
C GLU A 45 11.84 -10.18 8.94
N CYS A 46 11.72 -9.78 7.69
CA CYS A 46 12.74 -9.96 6.66
C CYS A 46 12.97 -8.65 5.89
N ASP A 47 14.22 -8.20 5.91
CA ASP A 47 14.70 -7.12 5.07
C ASP A 47 15.04 -7.68 3.69
N ILE A 48 14.42 -7.12 2.65
CA ILE A 48 14.65 -7.50 1.26
C ILE A 48 15.42 -6.42 0.48
N THR A 49 16.05 -5.48 1.19
CA THR A 49 16.92 -4.46 0.57
C THR A 49 17.95 -5.11 -0.35
N GLY A 50 18.09 -4.58 -1.55
CA GLY A 50 19.00 -5.11 -2.57
C GLY A 50 18.45 -6.30 -3.37
N ARG A 51 17.26 -6.79 -3.08
CA ARG A 51 16.57 -7.72 -3.98
C ARG A 51 16.05 -6.97 -5.20
N THR A 52 16.04 -7.64 -6.34
CA THR A 52 15.62 -7.08 -7.63
C THR A 52 14.69 -8.05 -8.35
N VAL A 53 14.21 -7.65 -9.51
CA VAL A 53 13.39 -8.54 -10.36
C VAL A 53 14.17 -9.78 -10.82
N GLU A 54 15.49 -9.68 -10.96
CA GLU A 54 16.38 -10.79 -11.32
C GLU A 54 16.75 -11.70 -10.14
N ASN A 55 16.64 -11.16 -8.91
CA ASN A 55 16.95 -11.88 -7.67
C ASN A 55 15.91 -11.60 -6.59
N PRO A 56 14.62 -11.91 -6.80
CA PRO A 56 13.57 -11.68 -5.82
C PRO A 56 13.62 -12.70 -4.68
N ILE A 57 12.84 -12.47 -3.63
CA ILE A 57 12.35 -13.58 -2.82
C ILE A 57 11.08 -14.14 -3.46
N TYR A 58 10.74 -15.38 -3.14
CA TYR A 58 9.56 -16.02 -3.73
C TYR A 58 8.52 -16.35 -2.66
N LEU A 59 7.28 -15.97 -2.95
CA LEU A 59 6.11 -16.35 -2.17
C LEU A 59 5.53 -17.65 -2.75
N GLU A 60 5.60 -18.73 -1.97
CA GLU A 60 5.11 -20.05 -2.36
C GLU A 60 3.57 -20.06 -2.56
N PRO A 61 3.01 -20.94 -3.41
CA PRO A 61 1.58 -21.16 -3.50
C PRO A 61 0.91 -21.34 -2.14
N GLY A 62 -0.16 -20.63 -1.86
CA GLY A 62 -0.87 -20.62 -0.58
C GLY A 62 -0.21 -19.83 0.55
N ALA A 63 1.03 -19.36 0.38
CA ALA A 63 1.73 -18.59 1.40
C ALA A 63 1.19 -17.16 1.52
N PHE A 64 1.39 -16.59 2.73
CA PHE A 64 0.97 -15.23 3.10
C PHE A 64 2.16 -14.44 3.64
N MET A 65 2.24 -13.18 3.28
CA MET A 65 3.29 -12.26 3.70
C MET A 65 2.69 -10.87 3.97
N LEU A 66 3.16 -10.21 5.02
CA LEU A 66 2.93 -8.79 5.22
C LEU A 66 4.07 -8.02 4.56
N CYS A 67 3.74 -7.12 3.65
CA CYS A 67 4.71 -6.30 2.94
C CYS A 67 4.53 -4.83 3.32
N SER A 68 5.62 -4.11 3.60
CA SER A 68 5.54 -2.65 3.70
C SER A 68 5.25 -2.03 2.34
N THR A 69 4.60 -0.87 2.32
CA THR A 69 4.69 0.02 1.16
C THR A 69 6.06 0.69 1.12
N LEU A 70 6.56 0.98 -0.08
CA LEU A 70 7.75 1.82 -0.25
C LEU A 70 7.42 3.27 0.09
N GLU A 71 6.23 3.69 -0.33
CA GLU A 71 5.71 5.02 -0.08
C GLU A 71 5.12 5.13 1.33
N ARG A 72 5.40 6.24 2.00
CA ARG A 72 4.58 6.73 3.09
C ARG A 72 3.26 7.22 2.52
N LEU A 73 2.16 6.71 3.01
CA LEU A 73 0.82 7.07 2.56
C LEU A 73 0.22 8.11 3.50
N LYS A 74 -0.49 9.08 2.94
CA LYS A 74 -1.14 10.17 3.70
C LYS A 74 -2.59 10.30 3.24
N VAL A 75 -3.51 10.38 4.19
CA VAL A 75 -4.94 10.54 3.91
C VAL A 75 -5.40 11.91 4.41
N PRO A 76 -5.60 12.88 3.50
CA PRO A 76 -6.08 14.20 3.88
C PRO A 76 -7.44 14.15 4.58
N LEU A 77 -7.74 15.16 5.41
CA LEU A 77 -8.99 15.19 6.19
C LEU A 77 -10.26 15.33 5.35
N ASP A 78 -10.14 15.74 4.10
CA ASP A 78 -11.24 15.81 3.14
C ASP A 78 -11.40 14.54 2.28
N CYS A 79 -10.59 13.50 2.55
CA CYS A 79 -10.59 12.24 1.81
C CYS A 79 -10.60 11.02 2.74
N ALA A 80 -11.11 9.91 2.22
CA ALA A 80 -10.75 8.56 2.65
C ALA A 80 -9.98 7.88 1.52
N MET A 81 -9.20 6.84 1.82
CA MET A 81 -8.37 6.15 0.85
C MET A 81 -8.70 4.65 0.82
N ASP A 82 -8.78 4.11 -0.39
CA ASP A 82 -8.99 2.70 -0.68
C ASP A 82 -7.77 2.16 -1.42
N LEU A 83 -7.31 0.98 -1.04
CA LEU A 83 -6.22 0.28 -1.71
C LEU A 83 -6.79 -0.86 -2.56
N ARG A 84 -6.35 -0.96 -3.81
CA ARG A 84 -6.71 -2.04 -4.72
C ARG A 84 -5.47 -2.71 -5.29
N LEU A 85 -5.56 -4.01 -5.52
CA LEU A 85 -4.51 -4.73 -6.23
C LEU A 85 -4.49 -4.32 -7.71
N LYS A 86 -3.30 -4.20 -8.29
CA LYS A 86 -3.20 -4.01 -9.75
C LYS A 86 -3.71 -5.25 -10.48
N SER A 87 -4.49 -5.05 -11.54
CA SER A 87 -5.08 -6.16 -12.32
C SER A 87 -4.03 -7.13 -12.87
N SER A 88 -2.84 -6.64 -13.24
CA SER A 88 -1.73 -7.51 -13.67
C SER A 88 -1.22 -8.42 -12.55
N ARG A 89 -1.25 -7.96 -11.30
CA ARG A 89 -0.85 -8.75 -10.14
C ARG A 89 -1.90 -9.79 -9.79
N ALA A 90 -3.18 -9.39 -9.78
CA ALA A 90 -4.29 -10.32 -9.58
C ALA A 90 -4.27 -11.46 -10.60
N ARG A 91 -4.02 -11.17 -11.88
CA ARG A 91 -3.90 -12.18 -12.95
C ARG A 91 -2.69 -13.10 -12.80
N ALA A 92 -1.65 -12.67 -12.13
CA ALA A 92 -0.48 -13.48 -11.82
C ALA A 92 -0.66 -14.34 -10.55
N GLY A 93 -1.78 -14.22 -9.83
CA GLY A 93 -2.06 -15.01 -8.64
C GLY A 93 -1.77 -14.29 -7.31
N TYR A 94 -1.41 -13.01 -7.34
CA TYR A 94 -1.39 -12.23 -6.11
C TYR A 94 -2.80 -11.94 -5.66
N ASP A 95 -3.01 -11.99 -4.36
CA ASP A 95 -4.22 -11.53 -3.70
C ASP A 95 -3.83 -10.69 -2.49
N HIS A 96 -4.75 -9.88 -1.99
CA HIS A 96 -4.58 -9.18 -0.73
C HIS A 96 -5.80 -9.43 0.15
N ALA A 97 -5.60 -9.50 1.47
CA ALA A 97 -6.69 -9.60 2.41
C ALA A 97 -7.59 -8.35 2.34
N LEU A 98 -8.84 -8.46 2.80
CA LEU A 98 -9.88 -7.44 2.60
C LEU A 98 -9.75 -6.20 3.50
N ALA A 99 -8.54 -5.81 3.94
CA ALA A 99 -8.29 -4.69 4.86
C ALA A 99 -7.63 -3.51 4.13
N PHE A 100 -8.38 -2.80 3.26
CA PHE A 100 -7.80 -1.77 2.39
C PHE A 100 -8.32 -0.36 2.64
N TRP A 101 -9.03 -0.13 3.73
CA TRP A 101 -9.60 1.17 4.03
C TRP A 101 -8.71 1.96 4.97
N PHE A 102 -8.42 3.20 4.58
CA PHE A 102 -7.64 4.13 5.38
C PHE A 102 -8.49 5.37 5.65
N ASP A 103 -8.69 5.65 6.92
CA ASP A 103 -9.51 6.76 7.38
C ASP A 103 -8.81 8.13 7.19
N PRO A 104 -9.59 9.23 7.13
CA PRO A 104 -9.06 10.58 7.10
C PRO A 104 -8.08 10.85 8.25
N GLY A 105 -6.94 11.45 7.92
CA GLY A 105 -5.88 11.74 8.90
C GLY A 105 -4.90 10.60 9.14
N TRP A 106 -5.09 9.42 8.54
CA TRP A 106 -4.07 8.36 8.59
C TRP A 106 -2.81 8.78 7.84
N ASP A 107 -1.62 8.53 8.41
CA ASP A 107 -0.32 8.88 7.84
C ASP A 107 0.72 7.86 8.32
N GLY A 108 1.37 7.13 7.40
CA GLY A 108 2.37 6.11 7.75
C GLY A 108 2.80 5.24 6.57
N ILE A 109 3.68 4.28 6.86
CA ILE A 109 3.99 3.17 5.94
C ILE A 109 2.84 2.17 6.01
N GLY A 110 2.22 1.88 4.87
CA GLY A 110 1.14 0.90 4.78
C GLY A 110 1.67 -0.53 4.92
N THR A 111 0.85 -1.40 5.50
CA THR A 111 1.09 -2.85 5.49
C THR A 111 0.14 -3.49 4.49
N LEU A 112 0.71 -4.23 3.53
CA LEU A 112 -0.01 -4.98 2.50
C LEU A 112 -0.05 -6.44 2.90
N GLU A 113 -1.23 -7.02 3.01
CA GLU A 113 -1.43 -8.45 3.28
C GLU A 113 -1.43 -9.21 1.95
N VAL A 114 -0.26 -9.67 1.52
CA VAL A 114 -0.08 -10.34 0.22
C VAL A 114 -0.19 -11.84 0.37
N LYS A 115 -1.04 -12.48 -0.43
CA LYS A 115 -1.20 -13.93 -0.51
C LYS A 115 -0.99 -14.40 -1.94
N ASN A 116 -0.35 -15.57 -2.08
CA ASN A 116 -0.27 -16.28 -3.35
C ASN A 116 -1.46 -17.25 -3.47
N ILE A 117 -2.41 -16.94 -4.35
CA ILE A 117 -3.55 -17.81 -4.67
C ILE A 117 -3.36 -18.58 -5.98
N GLY A 118 -2.22 -18.38 -6.63
CA GLY A 118 -1.85 -19.07 -7.88
C GLY A 118 -1.15 -20.40 -7.61
N TYR A 119 -0.67 -20.99 -8.69
CA TYR A 119 0.08 -22.26 -8.68
C TYR A 119 1.60 -22.06 -8.79
N GLU A 120 2.02 -20.88 -9.27
CA GLU A 120 3.42 -20.55 -9.48
C GLU A 120 3.97 -19.75 -8.29
N MET A 121 5.29 -19.79 -8.13
CA MET A 121 6.00 -18.95 -7.18
C MET A 121 5.89 -17.48 -7.58
N LEU A 122 5.51 -16.59 -6.68
CA LEU A 122 5.37 -15.17 -6.96
C LEU A 122 6.58 -14.36 -6.49
N PRO A 123 7.23 -13.60 -7.37
CA PRO A 123 8.38 -12.78 -6.99
C PRO A 123 7.97 -11.57 -6.14
N ILE A 124 8.72 -11.36 -5.05
CA ILE A 124 8.59 -10.19 -4.16
C ILE A 124 9.95 -9.49 -4.11
N TYR A 125 9.99 -8.21 -4.42
CA TYR A 125 11.19 -7.36 -4.39
C TYR A 125 10.80 -5.89 -4.18
N PRO A 126 11.69 -5.05 -3.63
CA PRO A 126 11.42 -3.62 -3.45
C PRO A 126 11.14 -2.94 -4.79
N GLY A 127 10.16 -2.05 -4.81
CA GLY A 127 9.76 -1.35 -6.03
C GLY A 127 8.76 -2.11 -6.90
N LEU A 128 8.39 -3.35 -6.55
CA LEU A 128 7.33 -4.08 -7.26
C LEU A 128 6.01 -3.32 -7.16
N ARG A 129 5.50 -2.81 -8.29
CA ARG A 129 4.18 -2.15 -8.35
C ARG A 129 3.09 -3.19 -8.10
N THR A 130 2.52 -3.20 -6.91
CA THR A 130 1.59 -4.24 -6.46
C THR A 130 0.17 -3.72 -6.33
N GLY A 131 -0.01 -2.57 -5.72
CA GLY A 131 -1.29 -1.95 -5.47
C GLY A 131 -1.47 -0.62 -6.21
N GLN A 132 -2.65 -0.08 -6.08
CA GLN A 132 -3.01 1.28 -6.45
C GLN A 132 -3.95 1.84 -5.38
N ILE A 133 -3.74 3.07 -4.99
CA ILE A 133 -4.57 3.77 -4.03
C ILE A 133 -5.53 4.72 -4.73
N ILE A 134 -6.74 4.78 -4.21
CA ILE A 134 -7.84 5.59 -4.73
C ILE A 134 -8.31 6.50 -3.61
N TYR A 135 -8.32 7.80 -3.84
CA TYR A 135 -8.80 8.78 -2.88
C TYR A 135 -10.27 9.11 -3.15
N HIS A 136 -11.09 8.93 -2.13
CA HIS A 136 -12.50 9.25 -2.13
C HIS A 136 -12.72 10.57 -1.39
N ARG A 137 -13.13 11.62 -2.12
CA ARG A 137 -13.47 12.90 -1.50
C ARG A 137 -14.68 12.75 -0.61
N LEU A 138 -14.60 13.23 0.62
CA LEU A 138 -15.71 13.32 1.56
C LEU A 138 -16.61 14.51 1.21
N THR A 139 -17.85 14.49 1.68
CA THR A 139 -18.81 15.60 1.52
C THR A 139 -18.50 16.79 2.42
N ALA A 140 -17.68 16.58 3.47
CA ALA A 140 -17.17 17.59 4.38
C ALA A 140 -15.80 17.15 4.91
N VAL A 141 -15.01 18.09 5.41
CA VAL A 141 -13.77 17.79 6.14
C VAL A 141 -14.09 17.01 7.39
N CYS A 142 -13.35 15.92 7.63
CA CYS A 142 -13.52 15.09 8.81
C CYS A 142 -13.03 15.84 10.06
N ASP A 143 -13.87 15.99 11.06
CA ASP A 143 -13.57 16.65 12.34
C ASP A 143 -12.99 15.69 13.41
N LYS A 144 -13.02 14.37 13.13
CA LYS A 144 -12.45 13.33 13.98
C LYS A 144 -11.44 12.47 13.18
N PRO A 145 -10.19 12.93 13.02
CA PRO A 145 -9.19 12.20 12.27
C PRO A 145 -8.82 10.87 12.94
N TYR A 146 -8.27 9.96 12.14
CA TYR A 146 -7.75 8.69 12.62
C TYR A 146 -6.70 8.89 13.72
N ALA A 147 -6.88 8.21 14.83
CA ALA A 147 -5.97 8.18 15.98
C ALA A 147 -5.78 6.75 16.52
N GLY A 148 -5.89 5.76 15.62
CA GLY A 148 -5.80 4.36 15.97
C GLY A 148 -4.36 3.86 16.10
N ARG A 149 -4.22 2.57 16.42
CA ARG A 149 -2.95 1.92 16.81
C ARG A 149 -1.89 1.83 15.69
N TYR A 150 -2.29 2.03 14.44
CA TYR A 150 -1.39 2.00 13.27
C TYR A 150 -1.02 3.39 12.75
N GLN A 151 -1.39 4.45 13.47
CA GLN A 151 -1.01 5.81 13.11
C GLN A 151 0.50 5.98 13.19
N SER A 152 1.07 6.66 12.19
CA SER A 152 2.51 6.95 12.09
C SER A 152 3.41 5.69 12.02
N ALA A 153 2.88 4.59 11.50
CA ALA A 153 3.69 3.40 11.25
C ALA A 153 4.91 3.76 10.40
N SER A 154 6.11 3.34 10.85
CA SER A 154 7.39 3.62 10.18
C SER A 154 7.91 2.44 9.36
N THR A 155 7.28 1.28 9.49
CA THR A 155 7.63 0.03 8.81
C THR A 155 6.39 -0.86 8.69
N VAL A 156 6.56 -2.07 8.13
CA VAL A 156 5.53 -3.12 8.18
C VAL A 156 5.17 -3.43 9.63
N GLU A 157 3.89 -3.58 9.89
CA GLU A 157 3.41 -3.92 11.24
C GLU A 157 2.57 -5.20 11.21
N GLY A 158 2.84 -6.12 12.14
CA GLY A 158 2.01 -7.28 12.40
C GLY A 158 0.71 -6.92 13.14
N ALA A 159 -0.18 -7.88 13.28
CA ALA A 159 -1.42 -7.69 14.04
C ALA A 159 -1.10 -7.32 15.51
N LYS A 160 -1.60 -6.18 15.96
CA LYS A 160 -1.49 -5.72 17.35
C LYS A 160 -2.70 -6.26 18.12
N HIS A 161 -2.47 -7.28 18.95
CA HIS A 161 -3.49 -7.85 19.82
C HIS A 161 -3.68 -6.97 21.07
N GLY A 162 -4.91 -6.84 21.51
CA GLY A 162 -5.31 -6.05 22.68
C GLY A 162 -6.34 -4.96 22.32
N ASN A 163 -7.29 -4.77 23.20
CA ASN A 163 -8.29 -3.69 23.11
C ASN A 163 -7.67 -2.34 23.45
#